data_0c3e14681bbc0f6412c898295ada3945
#
_entry.id   0c3e14681bbc0f6412c898295ada3945
#
_cell.length_a   1.000
_cell.length_b   1.000
_cell.length_c   1.000
_cell.angle_alpha   90.00
_cell.angle_beta   90.00
_cell.angle_gamma   90.00
#
_symmetry.space_group_name_H-M   'P 1'
#
loop_
_entity.id
_entity.type
_entity.pdbx_description
1 polymer ?
#
loop_
_entity_poly.entity_id
_entity_poly.type
_entity_poly.pdbx_seq_one_letter_code
_entity_poly.pdbx_strand_id
1 'polypeptide(L)'
;YLHATVDNDLMAGEDLLPTRGKRAIRSPTLQAAAGLTYDDGHTFSVFTVKYTGHQYATFMNDERMPSAVTANMAVGYRFSDASFLRKPELRMNFINITNQHYLSGVANPTLNAHDTTGRGGSIIAGEDPTYYIGGGFAALFTASTGF
;
A
#
# COMPACT_ATOMS: atom_id res chain seq x y z
N TYR A 1 -10.19 -1.13 10.85
CA TYR A 1 -10.68 -2.44 10.41
C TYR A 1 -11.66 -2.26 9.27
N LEU A 2 -11.45 -2.98 8.18
CA LEU A 2 -12.33 -2.95 7.02
C LEU A 2 -12.93 -4.35 6.80
N HIS A 3 -14.27 -4.41 6.68
CA HIS A 3 -15.00 -5.62 6.35
C HIS A 3 -15.82 -5.38 5.07
N ALA A 4 -15.32 -5.89 3.96
CA ALA A 4 -15.99 -5.82 2.66
C ALA A 4 -16.06 -7.25 2.09
N THR A 5 -17.23 -7.66 1.62
CA THR A 5 -17.49 -8.99 1.06
C THR A 5 -18.15 -8.90 -0.31
N VAL A 6 -18.06 -9.97 -1.06
CA VAL A 6 -18.75 -10.15 -2.35
C VAL A 6 -20.16 -10.65 -2.08
N ASP A 7 -21.17 -9.99 -2.61
CA ASP A 7 -22.59 -10.30 -2.31
C ASP A 7 -23.13 -11.47 -3.13
N ASN A 8 -22.58 -11.70 -4.32
CA ASN A 8 -23.08 -12.72 -5.26
C ASN A 8 -21.96 -13.60 -5.77
N ASP A 9 -22.32 -14.79 -6.26
CA ASP A 9 -21.43 -15.62 -7.06
C ASP A 9 -21.16 -14.94 -8.41
N LEU A 10 -19.93 -15.01 -8.89
CA LEU A 10 -19.51 -14.38 -10.14
C LEU A 10 -19.56 -15.38 -11.30
N MET A 11 -19.91 -14.87 -12.48
CA MET A 11 -19.85 -15.66 -13.71
C MET A 11 -18.39 -15.93 -14.12
N ALA A 12 -18.09 -17.17 -14.43
CA ALA A 12 -16.83 -17.63 -14.99
C ALA A 12 -17.11 -18.52 -16.20
N GLY A 13 -17.09 -17.93 -17.38
CA GLY A 13 -17.58 -18.60 -18.59
C GLY A 13 -19.09 -18.89 -18.51
N GLU A 14 -19.47 -20.15 -18.62
CA GLU A 14 -20.88 -20.59 -18.55
C GLU A 14 -21.30 -21.07 -17.13
N ASP A 15 -20.37 -21.02 -16.13
CA ASP A 15 -20.65 -21.50 -14.78
C ASP A 15 -20.48 -20.36 -13.76
N LEU A 16 -20.98 -20.58 -12.55
CA LEU A 16 -20.88 -19.66 -11.43
C LEU A 16 -19.74 -20.07 -10.48
N LEU A 17 -18.82 -19.14 -10.25
CA LEU A 17 -17.77 -19.29 -9.26
C LEU A 17 -18.33 -18.97 -7.85
N PRO A 18 -18.12 -19.81 -6.83
CA PRO A 18 -18.71 -19.64 -5.49
C PRO A 18 -18.01 -18.54 -4.69
N THR A 19 -18.18 -17.28 -5.11
CA THR A 19 -17.53 -16.09 -4.53
C THR A 19 -18.37 -15.39 -3.48
N ARG A 20 -19.65 -15.74 -3.35
CA ARG A 20 -20.53 -15.12 -2.36
C ARG A 20 -19.99 -15.26 -0.93
N GLY A 21 -19.92 -14.16 -0.22
CA GLY A 21 -19.40 -14.09 1.16
C GLY A 21 -17.88 -14.10 1.27
N LYS A 22 -17.15 -14.23 0.15
CA LYS A 22 -15.71 -14.04 0.11
C LYS A 22 -15.36 -12.57 0.36
N ARG A 23 -14.17 -12.31 0.86
CA ARG A 23 -13.72 -10.93 1.05
C ARG A 23 -13.49 -10.24 -0.29
N ALA A 24 -13.84 -8.96 -0.34
CA ALA A 24 -13.55 -8.13 -1.50
C ALA A 24 -12.02 -8.06 -1.73
N ILE A 25 -11.65 -8.16 -3.00
CA ILE A 25 -10.25 -8.01 -3.43
C ILE A 25 -9.73 -6.59 -3.13
N ARG A 26 -8.39 -6.45 -3.04
CA ARG A 26 -7.73 -5.16 -2.77
C ARG A 26 -8.22 -4.46 -1.50
N SER A 27 -8.82 -5.21 -0.58
CA SER A 27 -9.38 -4.70 0.66
C SER A 27 -8.58 -5.24 1.84
N PRO A 28 -7.62 -4.47 2.37
CA PRO A 28 -6.81 -4.93 3.51
C PRO A 28 -7.68 -5.14 4.74
N THR A 29 -7.40 -6.21 5.50
CA THR A 29 -8.15 -6.54 6.72
C THR A 29 -8.03 -5.47 7.79
N LEU A 30 -6.87 -4.82 7.87
CA LEU A 30 -6.56 -3.75 8.80
C LEU A 30 -5.59 -2.78 8.15
N GLN A 31 -5.82 -1.49 8.35
CA GLN A 31 -4.84 -0.44 8.10
C GLN A 31 -4.66 0.38 9.38
N ALA A 32 -3.42 0.66 9.74
CA ALA A 32 -3.08 1.52 10.85
C ALA A 32 -1.90 2.42 10.44
N ALA A 33 -1.91 3.64 10.92
CA ALA A 33 -0.79 4.56 10.76
C ALA A 33 -0.59 5.34 12.06
N ALA A 34 0.68 5.61 12.39
CA ALA A 34 1.06 6.47 13.48
C ALA A 34 2.15 7.44 13.00
N GLY A 35 2.19 8.63 13.57
CA GLY A 35 3.17 9.63 13.23
C GLY A 35 3.60 10.45 14.45
N LEU A 36 4.85 10.90 14.42
CA LEU A 36 5.44 11.84 15.37
C LEU A 36 5.94 13.04 14.59
N THR A 37 5.63 14.23 15.09
CA THR A 37 6.10 15.49 14.52
C THR A 37 6.80 16.29 15.60
N TYR A 38 7.97 16.81 15.28
CA TYR A 38 8.71 17.77 16.07
C TYR A 38 8.95 19.03 15.23
N ASP A 39 8.73 20.20 15.82
CA ASP A 39 9.01 21.49 15.17
C ASP A 39 9.25 22.55 16.27
N ASP A 40 10.44 23.12 16.29
CA ASP A 40 10.84 24.21 17.22
C ASP A 40 10.95 25.58 16.52
N GLY A 41 10.48 25.65 15.27
CA GLY A 41 10.58 26.82 14.39
C GLY A 41 11.84 26.84 13.52
N HIS A 42 12.91 26.19 13.92
CA HIS A 42 14.15 26.04 13.15
C HIS A 42 14.34 24.59 12.67
N THR A 43 14.37 23.66 13.59
CA THR A 43 14.48 22.24 13.28
C THR A 43 13.10 21.60 13.22
N PHE A 44 12.86 20.79 12.23
CA PHE A 44 11.64 19.99 12.16
C PHE A 44 11.92 18.54 11.76
N SER A 45 11.12 17.65 12.27
CA SER A 45 11.12 16.27 11.87
C SER A 45 9.71 15.69 11.85
N VAL A 46 9.45 14.79 10.90
CA VAL A 46 8.21 14.03 10.82
C VAL A 46 8.58 12.57 10.61
N PHE A 47 8.10 11.71 11.47
CA PHE A 47 8.25 10.27 11.35
C PHE A 47 6.88 9.62 11.22
N THR A 48 6.70 8.74 10.26
CA THR A 48 5.43 8.04 10.04
C THR A 48 5.68 6.55 9.85
N VAL A 49 4.83 5.74 10.46
CA VAL A 49 4.78 4.29 10.25
C VAL A 49 3.39 3.93 9.77
N LYS A 50 3.30 3.09 8.75
CA LYS A 50 2.05 2.56 8.20
C LYS A 50 2.10 1.04 8.16
N TYR A 51 1.10 0.41 8.76
CA TYR A 51 0.79 -1.00 8.62
C TYR A 51 -0.34 -1.18 7.62
N THR A 52 -0.15 -2.07 6.66
CA THR A 52 -1.19 -2.53 5.74
C THR A 52 -1.33 -4.04 5.91
N GLY A 53 -2.49 -4.48 6.39
CA GLY A 53 -2.79 -5.90 6.57
C GLY A 53 -2.89 -6.65 5.25
N HIS A 54 -2.92 -7.97 5.33
CA HIS A 54 -3.08 -8.80 4.14
C HIS A 54 -4.39 -8.49 3.41
N GLN A 55 -4.39 -8.71 2.12
CA GLN A 55 -5.55 -8.56 1.24
C GLN A 55 -5.55 -9.68 0.19
N TYR A 56 -6.71 -9.94 -0.40
CA TYR A 56 -6.83 -10.97 -1.42
C TYR A 56 -6.63 -10.40 -2.83
N ALA A 57 -5.97 -11.19 -3.65
CA ALA A 57 -5.69 -10.88 -5.06
C ALA A 57 -6.72 -11.47 -6.02
N THR A 58 -7.48 -12.48 -5.56
CA THR A 58 -8.49 -13.20 -6.32
C THR A 58 -9.86 -13.09 -5.65
N PHE A 59 -10.93 -13.19 -6.44
CA PHE A 59 -12.30 -13.19 -5.92
C PHE A 59 -12.63 -14.46 -5.12
N MET A 60 -11.96 -15.57 -5.42
CA MET A 60 -12.08 -16.81 -4.64
C MET A 60 -11.35 -16.76 -3.30
N ASN A 61 -10.51 -15.76 -3.06
CA ASN A 61 -9.66 -15.64 -1.88
C ASN A 61 -8.65 -16.79 -1.72
N ASP A 62 -8.28 -17.43 -2.80
CA ASP A 62 -7.32 -18.53 -2.87
C ASP A 62 -5.87 -18.03 -3.06
N GLU A 63 -5.69 -16.74 -3.40
CA GLU A 63 -4.38 -16.08 -3.43
C GLU A 63 -4.38 -14.81 -2.58
N ARG A 64 -3.32 -14.64 -1.77
CA ARG A 64 -3.25 -13.60 -0.77
C ARG A 64 -1.94 -12.81 -0.83
N MET A 65 -2.07 -11.50 -0.92
CA MET A 65 -0.96 -10.57 -0.77
C MET A 65 -0.61 -10.39 0.73
N PRO A 66 0.65 -10.57 1.14
CA PRO A 66 1.06 -10.46 2.54
C PRO A 66 0.91 -9.03 3.09
N SER A 67 0.88 -8.92 4.41
CA SER A 67 0.90 -7.63 5.10
C SER A 67 2.28 -6.95 4.97
N ALA A 68 2.28 -5.62 5.08
CA ALA A 68 3.50 -4.82 5.03
C ALA A 68 3.50 -3.71 6.09
N VAL A 69 4.70 -3.37 6.57
CA VAL A 69 4.96 -2.21 7.41
C VAL A 69 5.95 -1.31 6.69
N THR A 70 5.61 -0.06 6.47
CA THR A 70 6.52 0.92 5.90
C THR A 70 6.73 2.07 6.87
N ALA A 71 7.95 2.60 6.93
CA ALA A 71 8.27 3.76 7.74
C ALA A 71 8.96 4.83 6.87
N ASN A 72 8.54 6.08 7.06
CA ASN A 72 9.11 7.22 6.38
C ASN A 72 9.54 8.28 7.40
N MET A 73 10.54 9.07 7.05
CA MET A 73 11.03 10.16 7.91
C MET A 73 11.36 11.38 7.04
N ALA A 74 11.02 12.55 7.54
CA ALA A 74 11.52 13.81 7.01
C ALA A 74 12.22 14.56 8.13
N VAL A 75 13.36 15.16 7.85
CA VAL A 75 14.08 16.06 8.75
C VAL A 75 14.48 17.30 7.98
N GLY A 76 14.48 18.45 8.64
CA GLY A 76 14.89 19.67 7.99
C GLY A 76 15.26 20.77 8.97
N TYR A 77 15.86 21.81 8.40
CA TYR A 77 16.28 23.00 9.13
C TYR A 77 15.88 24.26 8.36
N ARG A 78 15.25 25.19 9.06
CA ARG A 78 14.88 26.53 8.56
C ARG A 78 15.88 27.53 9.10
N PHE A 79 16.59 28.17 8.21
CA PHE A 79 17.52 29.22 8.57
C PHE A 79 16.78 30.56 8.75
N SER A 80 17.38 31.46 9.49
CA SER A 80 16.97 32.86 9.55
C SER A 80 17.24 33.54 8.21
N ASP A 81 16.55 34.65 7.94
CA ASP A 81 16.78 35.47 6.76
C ASP A 81 18.25 35.88 6.63
N ALA A 82 18.83 35.70 5.47
CA ALA A 82 20.23 36.02 5.20
C ALA A 82 20.37 36.81 3.88
N SER A 83 20.62 38.12 4.00
CA SER A 83 20.83 39.03 2.86
C SER A 83 19.67 38.96 1.84
N PHE A 84 19.89 38.29 0.71
CA PHE A 84 18.90 38.13 -0.38
C PHE A 84 18.05 36.84 -0.25
N LEU A 85 18.38 35.94 0.69
CA LEU A 85 17.63 34.70 0.91
C LEU A 85 16.60 34.88 2.02
N ARG A 86 15.32 34.65 1.74
CA ARG A 86 14.27 34.67 2.73
C ARG A 86 13.92 33.25 3.15
N LYS A 87 14.05 32.98 4.47
CA LYS A 87 13.70 31.68 5.10
C LYS A 87 14.25 30.46 4.32
N PRO A 88 15.59 30.41 4.10
CA PRO A 88 16.15 29.22 3.46
C PRO A 88 15.84 27.97 4.28
N GLU A 89 15.45 26.89 3.61
CA GLU A 89 15.13 25.61 4.23
C GLU A 89 15.89 24.49 3.53
N LEU A 90 16.49 23.62 4.32
CA LEU A 90 17.04 22.35 3.85
C LEU A 90 16.20 21.20 4.41
N ARG A 91 15.86 20.25 3.57
CA ARG A 91 15.02 19.10 3.94
C ARG A 91 15.56 17.80 3.35
N MET A 92 15.60 16.77 4.17
CA MET A 92 15.84 15.39 3.72
C MET A 92 14.60 14.55 3.98
N ASN A 93 14.17 13.82 2.97
CA ASN A 93 13.06 12.87 3.07
C ASN A 93 13.60 11.47 2.86
N PHE A 94 13.31 10.58 3.78
CA PHE A 94 13.63 9.16 3.72
C PHE A 94 12.34 8.37 3.55
N ILE A 95 12.25 7.60 2.49
CA ILE A 95 11.08 6.77 2.17
C ILE A 95 11.48 5.33 2.40
N ASN A 96 10.59 4.57 3.03
CA ASN A 96 10.82 3.17 3.36
C ASN A 96 12.18 2.95 4.04
N ILE A 97 12.40 3.63 5.17
CA ILE A 97 13.69 3.61 5.90
C ILE A 97 14.11 2.22 6.38
N THR A 98 13.16 1.31 6.52
CA THR A 98 13.41 -0.10 6.85
C THR A 98 13.84 -0.93 5.65
N ASN A 99 13.82 -0.35 4.45
CA ASN A 99 14.07 -1.01 3.17
C ASN A 99 13.29 -2.33 3.01
N GLN A 100 12.06 -2.35 3.49
CA GLN A 100 11.22 -3.54 3.39
C GLN A 100 10.80 -3.78 1.94
N HIS A 101 11.01 -5.00 1.46
CA HIS A 101 10.47 -5.44 0.18
C HIS A 101 9.02 -5.89 0.39
N TYR A 102 8.10 -5.30 -0.34
CA TYR A 102 6.67 -5.57 -0.19
C TYR A 102 5.92 -5.43 -1.52
N LEU A 103 4.75 -6.04 -1.57
CA LEU A 103 3.81 -5.81 -2.66
C LEU A 103 2.93 -4.60 -2.30
N SER A 104 2.89 -3.60 -3.18
CA SER A 104 2.14 -2.37 -2.94
C SER A 104 0.67 -2.46 -3.38
N GLY A 105 0.35 -3.41 -4.23
CA GLY A 105 -1.02 -3.64 -4.69
C GLY A 105 -1.12 -4.77 -5.70
N VAL A 106 -2.35 -5.16 -6.00
CA VAL A 106 -2.68 -6.11 -7.08
C VAL A 106 -2.85 -5.34 -8.38
N ALA A 107 -2.03 -5.62 -9.38
CA ALA A 107 -2.10 -4.98 -10.69
C ALA A 107 -3.26 -5.53 -11.52
N ASN A 108 -3.32 -6.86 -11.67
CA ASN A 108 -4.40 -7.54 -12.36
C ASN A 108 -4.99 -8.62 -11.44
N PRO A 109 -6.17 -8.39 -10.84
CA PRO A 109 -6.86 -9.39 -10.06
C PRO A 109 -7.53 -10.41 -10.98
N THR A 110 -7.57 -11.66 -10.52
CA THR A 110 -8.20 -12.75 -11.25
C THR A 110 -9.39 -13.33 -10.47
N LEU A 111 -10.19 -14.17 -11.11
CA LEU A 111 -11.32 -14.82 -10.46
C LEU A 111 -10.85 -15.82 -9.39
N ASN A 112 -9.91 -16.69 -9.76
CA ASN A 112 -9.31 -17.74 -8.94
C ASN A 112 -7.85 -17.92 -9.37
N ALA A 113 -6.96 -18.24 -8.44
CA ALA A 113 -5.57 -18.59 -8.74
C ALA A 113 -5.39 -20.08 -8.99
N HIS A 114 -6.24 -20.92 -8.41
CA HIS A 114 -6.18 -22.36 -8.53
C HIS A 114 -7.46 -22.91 -9.17
N ASP A 115 -7.34 -24.05 -9.86
CA ASP A 115 -8.50 -24.72 -10.46
C ASP A 115 -9.60 -24.91 -9.43
N THR A 116 -10.79 -24.47 -9.75
CA THR A 116 -11.93 -24.43 -8.83
C THR A 116 -13.17 -25.01 -9.51
N THR A 117 -13.94 -25.81 -8.77
CA THR A 117 -15.20 -26.34 -9.28
C THR A 117 -16.29 -25.28 -9.15
N GLY A 118 -16.94 -24.95 -10.26
CA GLY A 118 -18.10 -24.05 -10.31
C GLY A 118 -19.36 -24.69 -9.72
N ARG A 119 -20.42 -23.90 -9.56
CA ARG A 119 -21.71 -24.36 -9.05
C ARG A 119 -22.39 -25.39 -9.96
N GLY A 120 -22.18 -25.28 -11.26
CA GLY A 120 -22.68 -26.24 -12.27
C GLY A 120 -21.81 -27.49 -12.41
N GLY A 121 -20.69 -27.56 -11.68
CA GLY A 121 -19.79 -28.71 -11.66
C GLY A 121 -18.66 -28.66 -12.68
N SER A 122 -18.54 -27.59 -13.48
CA SER A 122 -17.42 -27.41 -14.40
C SER A 122 -16.14 -27.02 -13.63
N ILE A 123 -14.98 -27.39 -14.17
CA ILE A 123 -13.69 -26.93 -13.64
C ILE A 123 -13.35 -25.59 -14.29
N ILE A 124 -13.21 -24.56 -13.46
CA ILE A 124 -12.76 -23.24 -13.84
C ILE A 124 -11.26 -23.17 -13.59
N ALA A 125 -10.48 -23.03 -14.67
CA ALA A 125 -9.03 -22.99 -14.59
C ALA A 125 -8.54 -21.78 -13.77
N GLY A 126 -7.48 -21.97 -12.98
CA GLY A 126 -6.83 -20.91 -12.24
C GLY A 126 -6.02 -19.98 -13.15
N GLU A 127 -5.95 -18.71 -12.77
CA GLU A 127 -5.11 -17.69 -13.41
C GLU A 127 -4.37 -16.88 -12.36
N ASP A 128 -3.04 -16.81 -12.47
CA ASP A 128 -2.20 -16.08 -11.52
C ASP A 128 -2.44 -14.57 -11.60
N PRO A 129 -2.72 -13.91 -10.46
CA PRO A 129 -2.79 -12.46 -10.41
C PRO A 129 -1.40 -11.82 -10.53
N THR A 130 -1.33 -10.60 -11.01
CA THR A 130 -0.09 -9.83 -11.07
C THR A 130 -0.06 -8.72 -10.03
N TYR A 131 1.14 -8.29 -9.63
CA TYR A 131 1.33 -7.39 -8.50
C TYR A 131 2.19 -6.19 -8.85
N TYR A 132 1.95 -5.07 -8.17
CA TYR A 132 2.88 -3.96 -8.10
C TYR A 132 3.87 -4.19 -6.95
N ILE A 133 5.15 -4.00 -7.23
CA ILE A 133 6.21 -4.04 -6.21
C ILE A 133 6.29 -2.67 -5.55
N GLY A 134 6.37 -2.63 -4.23
CA GLY A 134 6.60 -1.43 -3.46
C GLY A 134 8.03 -0.92 -3.64
N GLY A 135 8.19 0.41 -3.59
CA GLY A 135 9.51 1.04 -3.66
C GLY A 135 10.38 0.64 -2.46
N GLY A 136 11.65 0.39 -2.71
CA GLY A 136 12.67 0.21 -1.68
C GLY A 136 13.02 1.52 -0.96
N PHE A 137 14.11 1.53 -0.21
CA PHE A 137 14.63 2.74 0.41
C PHE A 137 14.96 3.81 -0.63
N ALA A 138 14.52 5.04 -0.35
CA ALA A 138 14.92 6.22 -1.12
C ALA A 138 15.18 7.40 -0.18
N ALA A 139 16.15 8.25 -0.55
CA ALA A 139 16.43 9.50 0.12
C ALA A 139 16.39 10.65 -0.89
N LEU A 140 15.68 11.73 -0.56
CA LEU A 140 15.60 12.94 -1.36
C LEU A 140 16.04 14.14 -0.54
N PHE A 141 16.88 14.96 -1.13
CA PHE A 141 17.31 16.23 -0.57
C PHE A 141 16.59 17.37 -1.30
N THR A 142 16.10 18.33 -0.53
CA THR A 142 15.43 19.53 -1.05
C THR A 142 16.03 20.76 -0.38
N ALA A 143 16.39 21.76 -1.17
CA ALA A 143 16.74 23.09 -0.69
C ALA A 143 15.75 24.10 -1.30
N SER A 144 15.18 24.96 -0.47
CA SER A 144 14.23 26.00 -0.89
C SER A 144 14.52 27.34 -0.23
N THR A 145 14.15 28.42 -0.88
CA THR A 145 14.25 29.78 -0.36
C THR A 145 13.25 30.69 -1.04
N GLY A 146 12.80 31.73 -0.33
CA GLY A 146 12.07 32.86 -0.91
C GLY A 146 13.06 33.96 -1.39
N PHE A 147 12.58 34.81 -2.26
CA PHE A 147 13.29 36.01 -2.75
C PHE A 147 12.52 37.27 -2.34
#